data_e6894e1eef20f0ac6ebd5dae96293919
#
_entry.id   e6894e1eef20f0ac6ebd5dae96293919
#
_cell.length_a   1.000
_cell.length_b   1.000
_cell.length_c   1.000
_cell.angle_alpha   90.00
_cell.angle_beta   90.00
_cell.angle_gamma   90.00
#
_symmetry.space_group_name_H-M   'P 1'
#
loop_
_entity.id
_entity.type
_entity.pdbx_description
1 polymer ?
#
loop_
_entity_poly.entity_id
_entity_poly.type
_entity_poly.pdbx_seq_one_letter_code
_entity_poly.pdbx_strand_id
1 'polypeptide(L)'
;MTTPTPPGTFRESSLWSTPIRDLGLTIGGTRLEPILAEFVEELRGLGLTRLKPRFYLSTEWGVPFQTVAIAIPFYLARPELTAIHEERMGHVEGFDRDDILRYLRHEMGHVVNYAYRLYDEEEWIVRFGSITQPYEEDYRPEPFSRRYVRHLPGWYGQKHPDEDWAETFAVWMTPGLDWRREYDGWPEALAKLSYCDRTLGRILDHDPLVTDDEGDEDVAELDYSVGEYYEDEEADAIEPPAFPPGLDGALRAIFERLTDPAALGDGLRAGPLIRSLQRGLMQNVFRWTGHFPERTRVLVRHLAERAEQLELGYAPAQEGAAVVALTTLVTALAMNHVHRGTYLP
;
A
#
# COMPACT_ATOMS: atom_id res chain seq x y z
N MET A 1 2.49 -44.59 -16.11
CA MET A 1 1.57 -44.07 -15.07
C MET A 1 1.83 -42.58 -14.96
N THR A 2 1.01 -41.79 -15.65
CA THR A 2 1.09 -40.33 -15.64
C THR A 2 0.35 -39.85 -14.39
N THR A 3 1.04 -39.20 -13.47
CA THR A 3 0.46 -38.51 -12.32
C THR A 3 -0.45 -37.38 -12.81
N PRO A 4 -1.70 -37.29 -12.36
CA PRO A 4 -2.55 -36.18 -12.75
C PRO A 4 -2.03 -34.88 -12.13
N THR A 5 -1.83 -33.86 -12.97
CA THR A 5 -1.52 -32.47 -12.57
C THR A 5 -2.70 -31.92 -11.73
N PRO A 6 -2.46 -31.28 -10.59
CA PRO A 6 -3.52 -30.70 -9.80
C PRO A 6 -4.28 -29.61 -10.58
N PRO A 7 -5.61 -29.48 -10.40
CA PRO A 7 -6.46 -28.63 -11.26
C PRO A 7 -6.25 -27.11 -11.13
N GLY A 8 -5.37 -26.62 -10.25
CA GLY A 8 -5.00 -25.20 -10.10
C GLY A 8 -4.01 -24.72 -11.17
N THR A 9 -2.99 -25.51 -11.46
CA THR A 9 -1.83 -25.12 -12.29
C THR A 9 -2.14 -24.81 -13.76
N PHE A 10 -3.23 -25.34 -14.33
CA PHE A 10 -3.58 -25.13 -15.74
C PHE A 10 -4.35 -23.80 -15.98
N ARG A 11 -5.09 -23.30 -15.00
CA ARG A 11 -5.76 -22.00 -15.06
C ARG A 11 -4.78 -20.84 -14.80
N GLU A 12 -3.87 -21.01 -13.87
CA GLU A 12 -2.82 -20.04 -13.57
C GLU A 12 -1.87 -19.83 -14.75
N SER A 13 -1.47 -20.90 -15.45
CA SER A 13 -0.60 -20.78 -16.64
C SER A 13 -1.25 -20.04 -17.80
N SER A 14 -2.57 -20.12 -17.97
CA SER A 14 -3.27 -19.40 -19.03
C SER A 14 -3.44 -17.92 -18.73
N LEU A 15 -3.73 -17.55 -17.46
CA LEU A 15 -3.79 -16.15 -17.05
C LEU A 15 -2.44 -15.46 -17.15
N TRP A 16 -1.37 -16.17 -16.77
CA TRP A 16 0.00 -15.67 -16.75
C TRP A 16 0.49 -15.19 -18.12
N SER A 17 0.17 -15.92 -19.18
CA SER A 17 0.61 -15.64 -20.55
C SER A 17 -0.41 -14.84 -21.39
N THR A 18 -1.53 -14.42 -20.79
CA THR A 18 -2.57 -13.68 -21.50
C THR A 18 -2.28 -12.18 -21.39
N PRO A 19 -2.28 -11.42 -22.51
CA PRO A 19 -2.23 -9.96 -22.46
C PRO A 19 -3.34 -9.39 -21.58
N ILE A 20 -3.02 -8.35 -20.79
CA ILE A 20 -3.98 -7.81 -19.82
C ILE A 20 -5.25 -7.33 -20.53
N ARG A 21 -5.13 -6.68 -21.70
CA ARG A 21 -6.29 -6.24 -22.50
C ARG A 21 -7.22 -7.37 -22.96
N ASP A 22 -6.69 -8.60 -23.09
CA ASP A 22 -7.44 -9.75 -23.57
C ASP A 22 -8.14 -10.53 -22.43
N LEU A 23 -7.92 -10.12 -21.17
CA LEU A 23 -8.57 -10.72 -20.01
C LEU A 23 -10.04 -10.37 -19.89
N GLY A 24 -10.53 -9.37 -20.65
CA GLY A 24 -11.93 -8.91 -20.59
C GLY A 24 -12.31 -8.38 -19.22
N LEU A 25 -11.42 -7.61 -18.59
CA LEU A 25 -11.62 -7.05 -17.26
C LEU A 25 -12.61 -5.89 -17.32
N THR A 26 -13.52 -5.86 -16.35
CA THR A 26 -14.51 -4.80 -16.17
C THR A 26 -14.73 -4.54 -14.69
N ILE A 27 -15.19 -3.36 -14.33
CA ILE A 27 -15.62 -3.03 -12.97
C ILE A 27 -16.99 -3.68 -12.67
N GLY A 28 -17.90 -3.64 -13.64
CA GLY A 28 -19.25 -4.19 -13.51
C GLY A 28 -19.27 -5.69 -13.22
N GLY A 29 -20.10 -6.12 -12.28
CA GLY A 29 -20.21 -7.51 -11.85
C GLY A 29 -19.09 -8.00 -10.93
N THR A 30 -18.17 -7.12 -10.52
CA THR A 30 -17.08 -7.44 -9.60
C THR A 30 -17.36 -6.89 -8.19
N ARG A 31 -16.46 -7.20 -7.23
CA ARG A 31 -16.51 -6.62 -5.88
C ARG A 31 -16.35 -5.09 -5.87
N LEU A 32 -15.78 -4.52 -6.92
CA LEU A 32 -15.55 -3.06 -7.03
C LEU A 32 -16.88 -2.31 -7.23
N GLU A 33 -17.81 -2.87 -8.01
CA GLU A 33 -19.06 -2.19 -8.37
C GLU A 33 -19.86 -1.69 -7.14
N PRO A 34 -20.22 -2.53 -6.14
CA PRO A 34 -20.94 -2.05 -4.97
C PRO A 34 -20.12 -1.10 -4.10
N ILE A 35 -18.78 -1.22 -4.06
CA ILE A 35 -17.91 -0.32 -3.29
C ILE A 35 -17.86 1.06 -3.94
N LEU A 36 -17.75 1.12 -5.26
CA LEU A 36 -17.81 2.38 -6.00
C LEU A 36 -19.17 3.06 -5.89
N ALA A 37 -20.27 2.28 -5.90
CA ALA A 37 -21.59 2.83 -5.67
C ALA A 37 -21.70 3.46 -4.28
N GLU A 38 -21.17 2.80 -3.26
CA GLU A 38 -21.09 3.35 -1.90
C GLU A 38 -20.25 4.62 -1.84
N PHE A 39 -19.07 4.62 -2.47
CA PHE A 39 -18.21 5.80 -2.53
C PHE A 39 -18.92 7.00 -3.19
N VAL A 40 -19.66 6.77 -4.27
CA VAL A 40 -20.45 7.82 -4.93
C VAL A 40 -21.54 8.37 -3.98
N GLU A 41 -22.12 7.53 -3.11
CA GLU A 41 -23.05 8.01 -2.08
C GLU A 41 -22.32 8.84 -0.99
N GLU A 42 -21.09 8.49 -0.62
CA GLU A 42 -20.28 9.35 0.28
C GLU A 42 -20.07 10.73 -0.35
N LEU A 43 -19.68 10.81 -1.62
CA LEU A 43 -19.50 12.08 -2.35
C LEU A 43 -20.80 12.90 -2.38
N ARG A 44 -21.92 12.23 -2.64
CA ARG A 44 -23.25 12.86 -2.66
C ARG A 44 -23.64 13.39 -1.27
N GLY A 45 -23.35 12.62 -0.23
CA GLY A 45 -23.58 13.04 1.17
C GLY A 45 -22.78 14.29 1.58
N LEU A 46 -21.62 14.51 0.97
CA LEU A 46 -20.78 15.69 1.15
C LEU A 46 -21.16 16.86 0.23
N GLY A 47 -22.13 16.69 -0.67
CA GLY A 47 -22.54 17.70 -1.64
C GLY A 47 -21.67 17.78 -2.90
N LEU A 48 -20.70 16.90 -3.08
CA LEU A 48 -19.84 16.80 -4.28
C LEU A 48 -20.63 16.17 -5.44
N THR A 49 -21.68 16.82 -5.90
CA THR A 49 -22.60 16.28 -6.92
C THR A 49 -22.30 16.75 -8.34
N ARG A 50 -21.55 17.84 -8.49
CA ARG A 50 -21.17 18.42 -9.78
C ARG A 50 -19.94 17.76 -10.37
N LEU A 51 -19.08 17.22 -9.53
CA LEU A 51 -17.87 16.49 -9.92
C LEU A 51 -18.17 14.99 -10.02
N LYS A 52 -17.96 14.42 -11.20
CA LYS A 52 -18.25 13.01 -11.48
C LYS A 52 -16.98 12.33 -11.97
N PRO A 53 -16.22 11.70 -11.08
CA PRO A 53 -15.02 10.98 -11.50
C PRO A 53 -15.38 9.79 -12.40
N ARG A 54 -14.58 9.55 -13.43
CA ARG A 54 -14.58 8.30 -14.18
C ARG A 54 -13.72 7.30 -13.41
N PHE A 55 -14.22 6.09 -13.21
CA PHE A 55 -13.45 4.97 -12.66
C PHE A 55 -13.05 4.02 -13.79
N TYR A 56 -11.78 3.63 -13.85
CA TYR A 56 -11.28 2.69 -14.85
C TYR A 56 -10.23 1.77 -14.23
N LEU A 57 -9.96 0.63 -14.89
CA LEU A 57 -8.93 -0.30 -14.46
C LEU A 57 -7.60 0.06 -15.09
N SER A 58 -6.53 0.05 -14.28
CA SER A 58 -5.17 0.37 -14.68
C SER A 58 -4.17 -0.53 -13.95
N THR A 59 -2.89 -0.23 -13.99
CA THR A 59 -1.83 -0.97 -13.31
C THR A 59 -1.76 -0.66 -11.81
N GLU A 60 -2.05 0.59 -11.43
CA GLU A 60 -1.95 1.08 -10.05
C GLU A 60 -3.10 2.05 -9.70
N TRP A 61 -3.18 2.48 -8.44
CA TRP A 61 -4.01 3.59 -8.02
C TRP A 61 -3.41 4.91 -8.50
N GLY A 62 -4.26 5.83 -8.97
CA GLY A 62 -3.80 7.14 -9.38
C GLY A 62 -4.85 7.97 -10.09
N VAL A 63 -4.50 9.22 -10.34
CA VAL A 63 -5.29 10.17 -11.14
C VAL A 63 -4.33 10.86 -12.11
N PRO A 64 -4.46 10.67 -13.42
CA PRO A 64 -3.63 11.38 -14.38
C PRO A 64 -3.73 12.89 -14.19
N PHE A 65 -2.60 13.58 -14.25
CA PHE A 65 -2.56 15.00 -13.95
C PHE A 65 -3.52 15.81 -14.84
N GLN A 66 -4.31 16.67 -14.21
CA GLN A 66 -5.35 17.47 -14.85
C GLN A 66 -6.51 16.66 -15.47
N THR A 67 -6.82 15.50 -14.90
CA THR A 67 -8.03 14.75 -15.28
C THR A 67 -8.97 14.55 -14.09
N VAL A 68 -10.14 13.97 -14.35
CA VAL A 68 -11.10 13.52 -13.34
C VAL A 68 -11.30 12.01 -13.42
N ALA A 69 -10.28 11.28 -13.86
CA ALA A 69 -10.27 9.82 -13.96
C ALA A 69 -9.51 9.19 -12.80
N ILE A 70 -10.12 8.23 -12.11
CA ILE A 70 -9.50 7.46 -11.03
C ILE A 70 -9.13 6.08 -11.56
N ALA A 71 -7.84 5.80 -11.61
CA ALA A 71 -7.28 4.50 -11.90
C ALA A 71 -7.45 3.55 -10.72
N ILE A 72 -7.82 2.31 -10.99
CA ILE A 72 -8.00 1.24 -10.01
C ILE A 72 -7.18 0.04 -10.47
N PRO A 73 -6.33 -0.54 -9.63
CA PRO A 73 -5.50 -1.68 -10.02
C PRO A 73 -6.30 -2.84 -10.57
N PHE A 74 -5.93 -3.31 -11.75
CA PHE A 74 -6.65 -4.36 -12.50
C PHE A 74 -6.78 -5.67 -11.72
N TYR A 75 -5.80 -5.97 -10.87
CA TYR A 75 -5.82 -7.19 -10.05
C TYR A 75 -6.94 -7.20 -9.01
N LEU A 76 -7.57 -6.06 -8.73
CA LEU A 76 -8.72 -5.99 -7.82
C LEU A 76 -10.03 -6.45 -8.49
N ALA A 77 -10.08 -6.51 -9.82
CA ALA A 77 -11.28 -6.91 -10.57
C ALA A 77 -11.56 -8.40 -10.52
N ARG A 78 -10.56 -9.25 -10.21
CA ARG A 78 -10.73 -10.72 -10.14
C ARG A 78 -9.99 -11.31 -8.94
N PRO A 79 -10.62 -12.22 -8.17
CA PRO A 79 -9.98 -12.87 -7.04
C PRO A 79 -8.68 -13.61 -7.40
N GLU A 80 -8.62 -14.23 -8.59
CA GLU A 80 -7.43 -14.95 -9.05
C GLU A 80 -6.26 -14.01 -9.30
N LEU A 81 -6.51 -12.83 -9.89
CA LEU A 81 -5.48 -11.81 -10.10
C LEU A 81 -5.04 -11.20 -8.77
N THR A 82 -5.99 -10.94 -7.85
CA THR A 82 -5.67 -10.49 -6.49
C THR A 82 -4.75 -11.49 -5.79
N ALA A 83 -5.01 -12.79 -5.91
CA ALA A 83 -4.18 -13.83 -5.31
C ALA A 83 -2.77 -13.89 -5.92
N ILE A 84 -2.66 -13.77 -7.25
CA ILE A 84 -1.37 -13.69 -7.96
C ILE A 84 -0.59 -12.45 -7.48
N HIS A 85 -1.24 -11.28 -7.44
CA HIS A 85 -0.61 -10.06 -6.98
C HIS A 85 -0.10 -10.19 -5.54
N GLU A 86 -0.92 -10.73 -4.65
CA GLU A 86 -0.55 -10.96 -3.26
C GLU A 86 0.64 -11.93 -3.13
N GLU A 87 0.69 -12.99 -3.96
CA GLU A 87 1.80 -13.93 -3.97
C GLU A 87 3.11 -13.29 -4.45
N ARG A 88 3.03 -12.46 -5.49
CA ARG A 88 4.20 -11.81 -6.12
C ARG A 88 4.69 -10.62 -5.32
N MET A 89 3.81 -9.70 -5.00
CA MET A 89 4.14 -8.44 -4.32
C MET A 89 4.11 -8.56 -2.80
N GLY A 90 3.35 -9.54 -2.26
CA GLY A 90 3.23 -9.82 -0.83
C GLY A 90 2.31 -8.87 -0.07
N HIS A 91 1.67 -7.92 -0.75
CA HIS A 91 0.62 -7.07 -0.24
C HIS A 91 -0.37 -6.75 -1.36
N VAL A 92 -1.52 -6.21 -1.00
CA VAL A 92 -2.56 -5.76 -1.93
C VAL A 92 -3.07 -4.42 -1.45
N GLU A 93 -2.88 -3.40 -2.23
CA GLU A 93 -3.50 -2.08 -2.02
C GLU A 93 -4.98 -2.16 -2.44
N GLY A 94 -5.87 -2.04 -1.47
CA GLY A 94 -7.29 -2.33 -1.67
C GLY A 94 -7.64 -3.79 -1.35
N PHE A 95 -7.01 -4.37 -0.34
CA PHE A 95 -7.24 -5.76 0.06
C PHE A 95 -8.69 -6.04 0.41
N ASP A 96 -9.30 -5.20 1.20
CA ASP A 96 -10.70 -5.29 1.60
C ASP A 96 -11.50 -4.03 1.21
N ARG A 97 -12.82 -4.06 1.50
CA ARG A 97 -13.72 -2.94 1.22
C ARG A 97 -13.24 -1.62 1.84
N ASP A 98 -12.85 -1.66 3.10
CA ASP A 98 -12.48 -0.44 3.85
C ASP A 98 -11.17 0.14 3.33
N ASP A 99 -10.27 -0.74 2.89
CA ASP A 99 -9.02 -0.36 2.26
C ASP A 99 -9.23 0.25 0.86
N ILE A 100 -10.10 -0.36 0.02
CA ILE A 100 -10.49 0.23 -1.27
C ILE A 100 -11.10 1.63 -1.07
N LEU A 101 -12.02 1.81 -0.11
CA LEU A 101 -12.60 3.12 0.19
C LEU A 101 -11.56 4.12 0.68
N ARG A 102 -10.51 3.65 1.38
CA ARG A 102 -9.40 4.50 1.80
C ARG A 102 -8.63 5.06 0.61
N TYR A 103 -8.23 4.20 -0.34
CA TYR A 103 -7.58 4.65 -1.57
C TYR A 103 -8.50 5.56 -2.39
N LEU A 104 -9.75 5.21 -2.61
CA LEU A 104 -10.70 6.05 -3.34
C LEU A 104 -10.85 7.46 -2.76
N ARG A 105 -10.83 7.60 -1.43
CA ARG A 105 -10.88 8.92 -0.78
C ARG A 105 -9.60 9.71 -1.04
N HIS A 106 -8.45 9.04 -1.07
CA HIS A 106 -7.17 9.66 -1.41
C HIS A 106 -7.16 10.13 -2.87
N GLU A 107 -7.49 9.25 -3.81
CA GLU A 107 -7.53 9.59 -5.24
C GLU A 107 -8.54 10.70 -5.54
N MET A 108 -9.66 10.73 -4.82
CA MET A 108 -10.62 11.81 -4.95
C MET A 108 -10.04 13.17 -4.54
N GLY A 109 -9.07 13.19 -3.63
CA GLY A 109 -8.32 14.39 -3.29
C GLY A 109 -7.60 14.97 -4.50
N HIS A 110 -6.90 14.15 -5.28
CA HIS A 110 -6.26 14.54 -6.55
C HIS A 110 -7.29 15.03 -7.56
N VAL A 111 -8.40 14.29 -7.73
CA VAL A 111 -9.49 14.70 -8.63
C VAL A 111 -10.01 16.09 -8.28
N VAL A 112 -10.27 16.38 -7.00
CA VAL A 112 -10.74 17.69 -6.56
C VAL A 112 -9.69 18.77 -6.81
N ASN A 113 -8.41 18.48 -6.50
CA ASN A 113 -7.30 19.41 -6.75
C ASN A 113 -7.23 19.81 -8.23
N TYR A 114 -7.29 18.83 -9.14
CA TYR A 114 -7.17 19.06 -10.57
C TYR A 114 -8.43 19.67 -11.19
N ALA A 115 -9.60 19.15 -10.80
CA ALA A 115 -10.88 19.63 -11.30
C ALA A 115 -11.11 21.14 -11.07
N TYR A 116 -10.66 21.65 -9.93
CA TYR A 116 -10.81 23.05 -9.56
C TYR A 116 -9.50 23.84 -9.61
N ARG A 117 -8.41 23.22 -10.01
CA ARG A 117 -7.05 23.81 -10.10
C ARG A 117 -6.63 24.50 -8.81
N LEU A 118 -6.90 23.84 -7.67
CA LEU A 118 -6.60 24.40 -6.36
C LEU A 118 -5.10 24.62 -6.17
N TYR A 119 -4.27 23.81 -6.80
CA TYR A 119 -2.81 23.89 -6.77
C TYR A 119 -2.24 25.20 -7.37
N ASP A 120 -3.05 25.98 -8.09
CA ASP A 120 -2.70 27.32 -8.60
C ASP A 120 -3.03 28.44 -7.58
N GLU A 121 -3.79 28.13 -6.52
CA GLU A 121 -4.19 29.11 -5.51
C GLU A 121 -3.04 29.45 -4.55
N GLU A 122 -2.83 30.73 -4.27
CA GLU A 122 -1.76 31.18 -3.36
C GLU A 122 -1.85 30.54 -1.97
N GLU A 123 -3.06 30.43 -1.39
CA GLU A 123 -3.24 29.81 -0.08
C GLU A 123 -2.91 28.30 -0.11
N TRP A 124 -3.25 27.59 -1.18
CA TRP A 124 -2.87 26.19 -1.36
C TRP A 124 -1.34 26.02 -1.37
N ILE A 125 -0.65 26.84 -2.19
CA ILE A 125 0.82 26.80 -2.29
C ILE A 125 1.48 27.10 -0.94
N VAL A 126 0.95 28.06 -0.18
CA VAL A 126 1.47 28.38 1.16
C VAL A 126 1.29 27.22 2.14
N ARG A 127 0.21 26.44 2.00
CA ARG A 127 -0.11 25.33 2.91
C ARG A 127 0.62 24.04 2.61
N PHE A 128 0.70 23.69 1.33
CA PHE A 128 1.18 22.39 0.86
C PHE A 128 2.55 22.47 0.17
N GLY A 129 2.84 23.55 -0.52
CA GLY A 129 4.04 23.72 -1.34
C GLY A 129 3.69 23.85 -2.82
N SER A 130 4.69 23.91 -3.68
CA SER A 130 4.47 23.98 -5.13
C SER A 130 4.17 22.60 -5.71
N ILE A 131 3.13 22.48 -6.54
CA ILE A 131 2.82 21.26 -7.29
C ILE A 131 3.95 20.84 -8.25
N THR A 132 4.84 21.76 -8.60
CA THR A 132 5.97 21.49 -9.51
C THR A 132 7.23 21.00 -8.78
N GLN A 133 7.16 20.71 -7.49
CA GLN A 133 8.27 20.07 -6.81
C GLN A 133 8.53 18.69 -7.42
N PRO A 134 9.80 18.23 -7.47
CA PRO A 134 10.08 16.86 -7.90
C PRO A 134 9.43 15.85 -6.96
N TYR A 135 8.90 14.78 -7.51
CA TYR A 135 8.48 13.61 -6.75
C TYR A 135 9.71 12.89 -6.20
N GLU A 136 9.72 12.63 -4.90
CA GLU A 136 10.81 11.87 -4.25
C GLU A 136 10.34 10.42 -4.06
N GLU A 137 10.78 9.51 -4.92
CA GLU A 137 10.44 8.08 -4.81
C GLU A 137 10.92 7.48 -3.48
N ASP A 138 12.14 7.80 -3.07
CA ASP A 138 12.75 7.33 -1.82
C ASP A 138 12.65 8.34 -0.67
N TYR A 139 11.47 8.96 -0.49
CA TYR A 139 11.31 9.93 0.61
C TYR A 139 11.48 9.26 1.98
N ARG A 140 12.07 10.00 2.91
CA ARG A 140 12.20 9.58 4.31
C ARG A 140 11.28 10.42 5.17
N PRO A 141 10.19 9.82 5.70
CA PRO A 141 9.28 10.57 6.52
C PRO A 141 9.95 11.03 7.83
N GLU A 142 9.67 12.26 8.26
CA GLU A 142 9.92 12.70 9.61
C GLU A 142 8.97 11.97 10.56
N PRO A 143 9.47 11.08 11.42
CA PRO A 143 8.62 10.38 12.36
C PRO A 143 8.05 11.36 13.38
N PHE A 144 6.79 11.15 13.73
CA PHE A 144 6.07 12.01 14.69
C PHE A 144 5.85 13.46 14.25
N SER A 145 6.09 13.79 12.98
CA SER A 145 5.75 15.10 12.44
C SER A 145 4.24 15.38 12.63
N ARG A 146 3.92 16.54 13.22
CA ARG A 146 2.54 17.01 13.41
C ARG A 146 2.10 17.99 12.32
N ARG A 147 2.89 18.10 11.26
CA ARG A 147 2.64 18.98 10.12
C ARG A 147 1.70 18.36 9.09
N TYR A 148 1.58 17.05 9.11
CA TYR A 148 0.86 16.26 8.11
C TYR A 148 -0.23 15.42 8.77
N VAL A 149 -1.33 15.24 8.08
CA VAL A 149 -2.35 14.26 8.45
C VAL A 149 -1.85 12.84 8.14
N ARG A 150 -2.62 11.85 8.57
CA ARG A 150 -2.31 10.44 8.32
C ARG A 150 -3.55 9.74 7.80
N HIS A 151 -3.50 9.27 6.57
CA HIS A 151 -4.56 8.49 5.96
C HIS A 151 -4.02 7.18 5.39
N LEU A 152 -3.18 7.24 4.37
CA LEU A 152 -2.46 6.06 3.88
C LEU A 152 -1.27 5.69 4.77
N PRO A 153 -0.81 4.42 4.74
CA PRO A 153 0.40 4.01 5.44
C PRO A 153 1.64 4.78 4.99
N GLY A 154 2.69 4.82 5.81
CA GLY A 154 3.99 5.35 5.41
C GLY A 154 4.17 6.85 5.51
N TRP A 155 3.23 7.59 6.12
CA TRP A 155 3.29 9.06 6.17
C TRP A 155 3.27 9.70 4.78
N TYR A 156 2.41 9.18 3.93
CA TYR A 156 2.40 9.39 2.50
C TYR A 156 2.30 10.87 2.11
N GLY A 157 1.58 11.70 2.86
CA GLY A 157 1.52 13.14 2.66
C GLY A 157 2.86 13.89 2.76
N GLN A 158 3.96 13.22 3.20
CA GLN A 158 5.28 13.84 3.20
C GLN A 158 6.04 13.66 1.88
N LYS A 159 5.52 12.84 0.98
CA LYS A 159 6.17 12.51 -0.30
C LYS A 159 6.16 13.69 -1.27
N HIS A 160 5.03 14.39 -1.36
CA HIS A 160 4.84 15.48 -2.31
C HIS A 160 3.70 16.42 -1.85
N PRO A 161 3.68 17.72 -2.23
CA PRO A 161 2.57 18.64 -1.94
C PRO A 161 1.19 18.14 -2.37
N ASP A 162 1.11 17.44 -3.49
CA ASP A 162 -0.14 16.88 -4.01
C ASP A 162 -0.64 15.73 -3.13
N GLU A 163 0.28 14.88 -2.64
CA GLU A 163 -0.04 13.82 -1.68
C GLU A 163 -0.51 14.38 -0.33
N ASP A 164 0.13 15.46 0.12
CA ASP A 164 -0.27 16.13 1.36
C ASP A 164 -1.69 16.70 1.28
N TRP A 165 -2.06 17.23 0.11
CA TRP A 165 -3.43 17.64 -0.16
C TRP A 165 -4.37 16.44 -0.22
N ALA A 166 -4.05 15.39 -0.98
CA ALA A 166 -4.88 14.21 -1.14
C ALA A 166 -5.15 13.51 0.19
N GLU A 167 -4.12 13.34 1.04
CA GLU A 167 -4.23 12.83 2.40
C GLU A 167 -5.12 13.74 3.28
N THR A 168 -4.95 15.07 3.17
CA THR A 168 -5.75 16.04 3.92
C THR A 168 -7.24 15.96 3.52
N PHE A 169 -7.52 15.89 2.23
CA PHE A 169 -8.87 15.72 1.70
C PHE A 169 -9.49 14.39 2.15
N ALA A 170 -8.75 13.30 2.08
CA ALA A 170 -9.22 11.98 2.48
C ALA A 170 -9.59 11.92 3.97
N VAL A 171 -8.78 12.51 4.85
CA VAL A 171 -9.11 12.66 6.27
C VAL A 171 -10.36 13.50 6.46
N TRP A 172 -10.46 14.65 5.76
CA TRP A 172 -11.60 15.56 5.87
C TRP A 172 -12.91 14.86 5.48
N MET A 173 -12.91 14.07 4.40
CA MET A 173 -14.12 13.42 3.89
C MET A 173 -14.48 12.12 4.61
N THR A 174 -13.60 11.56 5.46
CA THR A 174 -13.84 10.25 6.09
C THR A 174 -15.11 10.27 6.95
N PRO A 175 -16.10 9.41 6.66
CA PRO A 175 -17.37 9.42 7.38
C PRO A 175 -17.20 9.16 8.88
N GLY A 176 -17.85 9.99 9.70
CA GLY A 176 -17.86 9.84 11.15
C GLY A 176 -16.57 10.24 11.87
N LEU A 177 -15.54 10.69 11.16
CA LEU A 177 -14.29 11.15 11.76
C LEU A 177 -14.45 12.62 12.23
N ASP A 178 -14.32 12.84 13.52
CA ASP A 178 -14.15 14.18 14.08
C ASP A 178 -12.69 14.60 13.96
N TRP A 179 -12.29 15.02 12.76
CA TRP A 179 -10.93 15.41 12.49
C TRP A 179 -10.47 16.63 13.31
N ARG A 180 -11.39 17.51 13.76
CA ARG A 180 -11.03 18.64 14.62
C ARG A 180 -10.54 18.15 15.97
N ARG A 181 -11.15 17.11 16.51
CA ARG A 181 -10.75 16.50 17.76
C ARG A 181 -9.52 15.59 17.58
N GLU A 182 -9.45 14.83 16.49
CA GLU A 182 -8.34 13.90 16.22
C GLU A 182 -7.02 14.67 16.07
N TYR A 183 -7.04 15.81 15.38
CA TYR A 183 -5.86 16.65 15.14
C TYR A 183 -5.75 17.84 16.10
N ASP A 184 -6.45 17.81 17.24
CA ASP A 184 -6.23 18.78 18.31
C ASP A 184 -4.79 18.68 18.84
N GLY A 185 -4.09 19.80 18.88
CA GLY A 185 -2.66 19.83 19.20
C GLY A 185 -1.70 19.56 18.03
N TRP A 186 -2.22 19.47 16.79
CA TRP A 186 -1.45 19.39 15.53
C TRP A 186 -1.72 20.63 14.69
N PRO A 187 -1.16 21.80 15.02
CA PRO A 187 -1.63 23.09 14.49
C PRO A 187 -1.50 23.21 12.97
N GLU A 188 -0.43 22.66 12.36
CA GLU A 188 -0.23 22.75 10.91
C GLU A 188 -1.18 21.80 10.16
N ALA A 189 -1.33 20.56 10.60
CA ALA A 189 -2.29 19.61 10.03
C ALA A 189 -3.73 20.12 10.19
N LEU A 190 -4.08 20.65 11.36
CA LEU A 190 -5.39 21.24 11.60
C LEU A 190 -5.66 22.48 10.72
N ALA A 191 -4.62 23.27 10.43
CA ALA A 191 -4.74 24.41 9.53
C ALA A 191 -5.00 23.97 8.07
N LYS A 192 -4.37 22.86 7.62
CA LYS A 192 -4.62 22.24 6.31
C LYS A 192 -6.04 21.69 6.21
N LEU A 193 -6.50 20.95 7.21
CA LEU A 193 -7.88 20.43 7.28
C LEU A 193 -8.91 21.58 7.30
N SER A 194 -8.63 22.65 8.02
CA SER A 194 -9.51 23.83 8.06
C SER A 194 -9.53 24.56 6.71
N TYR A 195 -8.41 24.60 6.00
CA TYR A 195 -8.35 25.12 4.63
C TYR A 195 -9.19 24.24 3.69
N CYS A 196 -9.04 22.92 3.76
CA CYS A 196 -9.84 21.97 2.98
C CYS A 196 -11.34 22.20 3.21
N ASP A 197 -11.79 22.24 4.45
CA ASP A 197 -13.20 22.48 4.84
C ASP A 197 -13.78 23.77 4.24
N ARG A 198 -13.04 24.89 4.34
CA ARG A 198 -13.48 26.17 3.75
C ARG A 198 -13.48 26.14 2.23
N THR A 199 -12.47 25.50 1.63
CA THR A 199 -12.33 25.41 0.16
C THR A 199 -13.47 24.59 -0.41
N LEU A 200 -13.76 23.42 0.18
CA LEU A 200 -14.88 22.60 -0.25
C LEU A 200 -16.20 23.35 -0.11
N GLY A 201 -16.46 24.03 1.02
CA GLY A 201 -17.66 24.87 1.18
C GLY A 201 -17.83 25.94 0.09
N ARG A 202 -16.72 26.43 -0.49
CA ARG A 202 -16.71 27.41 -1.58
C ARG A 202 -17.00 26.79 -2.94
N ILE A 203 -16.41 25.61 -3.25
CA ILE A 203 -16.45 25.01 -4.59
C ILE A 203 -17.65 24.12 -4.86
N LEU A 204 -18.39 23.66 -3.84
CA LEU A 204 -19.53 22.75 -4.00
C LEU A 204 -20.60 23.23 -4.99
N ASP A 205 -20.81 24.55 -5.07
CA ASP A 205 -21.80 25.17 -5.95
C ASP A 205 -21.23 25.56 -7.34
N HIS A 206 -19.94 25.30 -7.58
CA HIS A 206 -19.28 25.64 -8.84
C HIS A 206 -19.09 24.41 -9.70
N ASP A 207 -19.18 24.58 -11.01
CA ASP A 207 -18.82 23.54 -11.95
C ASP A 207 -17.30 23.38 -12.00
N PRO A 208 -16.76 22.15 -12.20
CA PRO A 208 -15.34 21.93 -12.33
C PRO A 208 -14.77 22.68 -13.56
N LEU A 209 -13.54 23.16 -13.43
CA LEU A 209 -12.80 23.81 -14.51
C LEU A 209 -12.19 22.79 -15.47
N VAL A 210 -11.85 21.61 -14.96
CA VAL A 210 -11.32 20.47 -15.73
C VAL A 210 -12.34 19.34 -15.64
N THR A 211 -12.67 18.79 -16.80
CA THR A 211 -13.62 17.69 -16.98
C THR A 211 -13.06 16.59 -17.87
N ASP A 212 -11.77 16.68 -18.22
CA ASP A 212 -11.07 15.64 -18.96
C ASP A 212 -11.04 14.37 -18.10
N ASP A 213 -11.47 13.26 -18.68
CA ASP A 213 -11.57 11.96 -18.02
C ASP A 213 -10.73 10.89 -18.74
N GLU A 214 -9.74 11.29 -19.54
CA GLU A 214 -8.80 10.39 -20.20
C GLU A 214 -7.97 9.66 -19.13
N GLY A 215 -7.94 8.32 -19.23
CA GLY A 215 -7.16 7.47 -18.35
C GLY A 215 -5.75 7.26 -18.91
N ASP A 216 -4.82 6.96 -18.02
CA ASP A 216 -3.48 6.52 -18.35
C ASP A 216 -3.37 5.02 -18.06
N GLU A 217 -2.65 4.25 -18.90
CA GLU A 217 -2.49 2.81 -18.75
C GLU A 217 -3.82 2.04 -18.56
N ASP A 218 -4.86 2.44 -19.33
CA ASP A 218 -6.15 1.72 -19.30
C ASP A 218 -5.92 0.25 -19.72
N VAL A 219 -6.44 -0.69 -18.94
CA VAL A 219 -6.27 -2.14 -19.19
C VAL A 219 -6.68 -2.57 -20.59
N ALA A 220 -7.56 -1.82 -21.26
CA ALA A 220 -7.96 -2.09 -22.64
C ALA A 220 -6.83 -1.87 -23.65
N GLU A 221 -5.77 -1.16 -23.26
CA GLU A 221 -4.62 -0.79 -24.10
C GLU A 221 -3.37 -1.60 -23.78
N LEU A 222 -3.32 -2.30 -22.62
CA LEU A 222 -2.14 -3.03 -22.16
C LEU A 222 -1.92 -4.32 -22.98
N ASP A 223 -0.93 -4.34 -23.84
CA ASP A 223 -0.63 -5.43 -24.76
C ASP A 223 0.37 -6.46 -24.21
N TYR A 224 0.99 -6.19 -23.08
CA TYR A 224 1.82 -7.13 -22.35
C TYR A 224 0.99 -8.06 -21.45
N SER A 225 1.54 -9.23 -21.17
CA SER A 225 0.88 -10.25 -20.35
C SER A 225 0.98 -9.96 -18.85
N VAL A 226 0.14 -10.64 -18.06
CA VAL A 226 0.24 -10.62 -16.59
C VAL A 226 1.64 -11.02 -16.13
N GLY A 227 2.27 -12.00 -16.81
CA GLY A 227 3.62 -12.44 -16.49
C GLY A 227 4.66 -11.35 -16.70
N GLU A 228 4.62 -10.69 -17.86
CA GLU A 228 5.53 -9.58 -18.17
C GLU A 228 5.37 -8.43 -17.19
N TYR A 229 4.15 -8.07 -16.81
CA TYR A 229 3.92 -7.05 -15.78
C TYR A 229 4.67 -7.36 -14.47
N TYR A 230 4.56 -8.60 -13.96
CA TYR A 230 5.23 -8.96 -12.71
C TYR A 230 6.74 -9.21 -12.86
N GLU A 231 7.24 -9.56 -14.05
CA GLU A 231 8.67 -9.67 -14.32
C GLU A 231 9.35 -8.29 -14.31
N ASP A 232 8.70 -7.27 -14.86
CA ASP A 232 9.20 -5.88 -14.82
C ASP A 232 9.19 -5.33 -13.39
N GLU A 233 8.10 -5.52 -12.64
CA GLU A 233 8.01 -5.13 -11.22
C GLU A 233 9.05 -5.83 -10.33
N GLU A 234 9.37 -7.10 -10.61
CA GLU A 234 10.43 -7.84 -9.89
C GLU A 234 11.85 -7.36 -10.28
N ALA A 235 12.05 -6.84 -11.49
CA ALA A 235 13.33 -6.31 -11.95
C ALA A 235 13.70 -4.99 -11.27
N ASP A 236 12.70 -4.18 -10.91
CA ASP A 236 12.86 -2.95 -10.13
C ASP A 236 13.06 -3.20 -8.63
N ALA A 237 13.18 -4.49 -8.23
CA ALA A 237 13.33 -4.88 -6.85
C ALA A 237 14.61 -4.28 -6.22
N ILE A 238 14.42 -3.62 -5.10
CA ILE A 238 15.41 -2.90 -4.30
C ILE A 238 16.63 -3.78 -3.98
N GLU A 239 17.84 -3.28 -4.22
CA GLU A 239 19.06 -3.95 -3.76
C GLU A 239 18.98 -4.24 -2.25
N PRO A 240 19.34 -5.48 -1.82
CA PRO A 240 19.30 -5.82 -0.41
C PRO A 240 20.16 -4.84 0.41
N PRO A 241 19.61 -4.17 1.42
CA PRO A 241 20.39 -3.28 2.27
C PRO A 241 21.42 -4.09 3.07
N ALA A 242 22.51 -3.45 3.47
CA ALA A 242 23.47 -4.06 4.37
C ALA A 242 22.81 -4.28 5.75
N PHE A 243 22.63 -5.55 6.13
CA PHE A 243 22.10 -5.90 7.44
C PHE A 243 23.21 -5.90 8.50
N PRO A 244 22.97 -5.31 9.68
CA PRO A 244 23.97 -5.29 10.74
C PRO A 244 24.18 -6.69 11.37
N PRO A 245 25.41 -7.04 11.78
CA PRO A 245 25.71 -8.35 12.37
C PRO A 245 25.02 -8.59 13.73
N GLY A 246 24.47 -7.55 14.36
CA GLY A 246 23.73 -7.64 15.63
C GLY A 246 22.42 -8.43 15.53
N LEU A 247 21.89 -8.66 14.33
CA LEU A 247 20.68 -9.46 14.10
C LEU A 247 20.85 -10.91 14.57
N ASP A 248 22.04 -11.48 14.49
CA ASP A 248 22.33 -12.81 15.00
C ASP A 248 22.07 -12.93 16.50
N GLY A 249 22.39 -11.89 17.26
CA GLY A 249 22.12 -11.83 18.72
C GLY A 249 20.63 -11.80 19.02
N ALA A 250 19.87 -11.02 18.24
CA ALA A 250 18.41 -10.94 18.35
C ALA A 250 17.75 -12.29 18.02
N LEU A 251 18.19 -12.97 16.96
CA LEU A 251 17.68 -14.30 16.61
C LEU A 251 17.96 -15.34 17.73
N ARG A 252 19.17 -15.32 18.32
CA ARG A 252 19.53 -16.20 19.45
C ARG A 252 18.77 -15.90 20.75
N ALA A 253 18.21 -14.72 20.89
CA ALA A 253 17.34 -14.37 22.01
C ALA A 253 15.92 -14.95 21.84
N ILE A 254 15.51 -15.26 20.61
CA ILE A 254 14.19 -15.81 20.29
C ILE A 254 14.23 -17.34 20.15
N PHE A 255 15.29 -17.86 19.50
CA PHE A 255 15.44 -19.26 19.11
C PHE A 255 16.66 -19.89 19.77
N GLU A 256 16.58 -21.19 20.05
CA GLU A 256 17.65 -21.95 20.63
C GLU A 256 18.51 -22.62 19.54
N ARG A 257 19.81 -22.85 19.82
CA ARG A 257 20.64 -23.65 18.94
C ARG A 257 20.24 -25.13 19.04
N LEU A 258 19.97 -25.74 17.89
CA LEU A 258 19.66 -27.17 17.82
C LEU A 258 20.92 -27.99 18.10
N THR A 259 20.88 -28.83 19.13
CA THR A 259 21.99 -29.73 19.47
C THR A 259 22.07 -30.95 18.54
N ASP A 260 20.94 -31.33 17.93
CA ASP A 260 20.86 -32.38 16.91
C ASP A 260 19.81 -31.96 15.85
N PRO A 261 20.23 -31.23 14.81
CA PRO A 261 19.34 -30.78 13.74
C PRO A 261 18.69 -31.94 12.95
N ALA A 262 19.29 -33.13 12.98
CA ALA A 262 18.76 -34.29 12.26
C ALA A 262 17.64 -35.01 13.03
N ALA A 263 17.59 -34.85 14.35
CA ALA A 263 16.56 -35.47 15.20
C ALA A 263 15.26 -34.68 15.23
N LEU A 264 15.30 -33.37 14.87
CA LEU A 264 14.15 -32.49 14.85
C LEU A 264 13.64 -32.41 13.41
N GLY A 265 12.41 -32.83 13.15
CA GLY A 265 11.77 -32.64 11.85
C GLY A 265 11.76 -31.17 11.42
N ASP A 266 11.56 -30.90 10.12
CA ASP A 266 11.58 -29.52 9.55
C ASP A 266 10.62 -28.54 10.25
N GLY A 267 9.57 -29.03 10.89
CA GLY A 267 8.59 -28.23 11.62
C GLY A 267 9.12 -27.50 12.88
N LEU A 268 10.30 -27.85 13.38
CA LEU A 268 10.89 -27.24 14.57
C LEU A 268 12.07 -26.32 14.26
N ARG A 269 12.41 -26.13 13.01
CA ARG A 269 13.48 -25.22 12.57
C ARG A 269 12.95 -23.78 12.47
N ALA A 270 13.76 -22.83 12.89
CA ALA A 270 13.40 -21.42 12.88
C ALA A 270 13.24 -20.85 11.44
N GLY A 271 14.11 -21.24 10.51
CA GLY A 271 14.06 -20.75 9.12
C GLY A 271 12.72 -21.00 8.41
N PRO A 272 12.21 -22.24 8.37
CA PRO A 272 10.88 -22.54 7.84
C PRO A 272 9.75 -21.79 8.55
N LEU A 273 9.78 -21.64 9.87
CA LEU A 273 8.80 -20.85 10.61
C LEU A 273 8.83 -19.37 10.16
N ILE A 274 10.02 -18.77 10.09
CA ILE A 274 10.17 -17.37 9.66
C ILE A 274 9.60 -17.18 8.26
N ARG A 275 9.88 -18.10 7.32
CA ARG A 275 9.32 -18.03 5.96
C ARG A 275 7.80 -18.18 5.93
N SER A 276 7.24 -19.07 6.75
CA SER A 276 5.78 -19.24 6.81
C SER A 276 5.03 -17.99 7.29
N LEU A 277 5.71 -17.15 8.07
CA LEU A 277 5.15 -15.90 8.60
C LEU A 277 5.38 -14.70 7.66
N GLN A 278 6.19 -14.85 6.59
CA GLN A 278 6.60 -13.75 5.71
C GLN A 278 5.41 -12.93 5.22
N ARG A 279 4.38 -13.58 4.66
CA ARG A 279 3.19 -12.92 4.12
C ARG A 279 2.48 -12.08 5.18
N GLY A 280 2.18 -12.67 6.34
CA GLY A 280 1.52 -11.95 7.42
C GLY A 280 2.36 -10.79 7.98
N LEU A 281 3.69 -10.96 8.03
CA LEU A 281 4.60 -9.91 8.45
C LEU A 281 4.63 -8.75 7.45
N MET A 282 4.69 -9.02 6.15
CA MET A 282 4.70 -7.99 5.10
C MET A 282 3.45 -7.10 5.23
N GLN A 283 2.26 -7.68 5.27
CA GLN A 283 1.00 -6.94 5.38
C GLN A 283 0.90 -6.13 6.67
N ASN A 284 1.15 -6.78 7.82
CA ASN A 284 0.94 -6.12 9.12
C ASN A 284 2.02 -5.09 9.44
N VAL A 285 3.27 -5.34 9.06
CA VAL A 285 4.36 -4.37 9.28
C VAL A 285 4.13 -3.12 8.44
N PHE A 286 3.78 -3.26 7.16
CA PHE A 286 3.44 -2.12 6.32
C PHE A 286 2.31 -1.29 6.91
N ARG A 287 1.19 -1.94 7.24
CA ARG A 287 0.01 -1.29 7.80
C ARG A 287 0.29 -0.41 9.01
N TRP A 288 1.20 -0.84 9.89
CA TRP A 288 1.44 -0.16 11.16
C TRP A 288 2.69 0.72 11.18
N THR A 289 3.63 0.50 10.27
CA THR A 289 4.93 1.19 10.28
C THR A 289 5.22 2.00 9.02
N GLY A 290 4.52 1.72 7.92
CA GLY A 290 4.84 2.25 6.59
C GLY A 290 6.13 1.69 5.99
N HIS A 291 6.69 0.62 6.55
CA HIS A 291 7.85 -0.05 5.98
C HIS A 291 7.41 -0.90 4.79
N PHE A 292 7.83 -0.53 3.61
CA PHE A 292 7.40 -1.14 2.36
C PHE A 292 7.50 -2.67 2.37
N PRO A 293 6.49 -3.37 1.82
CA PRO A 293 6.41 -4.84 1.82
C PRO A 293 7.62 -5.51 1.20
N GLU A 294 8.16 -4.98 0.09
CA GLU A 294 9.35 -5.48 -0.61
C GLU A 294 10.57 -5.46 0.32
N ARG A 295 10.75 -4.38 1.06
CA ARG A 295 11.82 -4.25 2.07
C ARG A 295 11.60 -5.20 3.24
N THR A 296 10.34 -5.39 3.68
CA THR A 296 10.01 -6.38 4.72
C THR A 296 10.28 -7.79 4.24
N ARG A 297 10.00 -8.12 2.98
CA ARG A 297 10.32 -9.41 2.34
C ARG A 297 11.81 -9.70 2.42
N VAL A 298 12.64 -8.74 2.00
CA VAL A 298 14.10 -8.87 2.02
C VAL A 298 14.61 -9.06 3.45
N LEU A 299 14.10 -8.30 4.43
CA LEU A 299 14.45 -8.45 5.84
C LEU A 299 14.09 -9.86 6.37
N VAL A 300 12.85 -10.32 6.16
CA VAL A 300 12.37 -11.62 6.65
C VAL A 300 13.15 -12.77 6.01
N ARG A 301 13.44 -12.68 4.71
CA ARG A 301 14.28 -13.66 4.00
C ARG A 301 15.67 -13.73 4.62
N HIS A 302 16.31 -12.59 4.85
CA HIS A 302 17.61 -12.51 5.50
C HIS A 302 17.59 -13.16 6.90
N LEU A 303 16.58 -12.85 7.73
CA LEU A 303 16.44 -13.45 9.06
C LEU A 303 16.27 -14.98 8.98
N ALA A 304 15.50 -15.48 8.02
CA ALA A 304 15.31 -16.92 7.81
C ALA A 304 16.62 -17.63 7.43
N GLU A 305 17.37 -17.06 6.48
CA GLU A 305 18.67 -17.59 6.05
C GLU A 305 19.69 -17.56 7.18
N ARG A 306 19.74 -16.47 7.96
CA ARG A 306 20.61 -16.38 9.15
C ARG A 306 20.24 -17.39 10.21
N ALA A 307 18.95 -17.58 10.49
CA ALA A 307 18.50 -18.59 11.44
C ALA A 307 18.92 -20.02 11.03
N GLU A 308 18.90 -20.35 9.74
CA GLU A 308 19.39 -21.62 9.21
C GLU A 308 20.92 -21.78 9.35
N GLN A 309 21.67 -20.74 8.97
CA GLN A 309 23.14 -20.74 9.10
C GLN A 309 23.59 -20.87 10.56
N LEU A 310 22.80 -20.33 11.50
CA LEU A 310 23.05 -20.43 12.94
C LEU A 310 22.49 -21.71 13.57
N GLU A 311 21.86 -22.59 12.77
CA GLU A 311 21.24 -23.86 13.21
C GLU A 311 20.22 -23.63 14.35
N LEU A 312 19.36 -22.60 14.20
CA LEU A 312 18.37 -22.23 15.20
C LEU A 312 17.05 -22.98 15.04
N GLY A 313 16.41 -23.24 16.17
CA GLY A 313 15.09 -23.87 16.24
C GLY A 313 14.34 -23.51 17.50
N TYR A 314 13.20 -24.18 17.70
CA TYR A 314 12.31 -23.95 18.86
C TYR A 314 11.61 -25.25 19.24
N ALA A 315 11.24 -25.38 20.53
CA ALA A 315 10.38 -26.47 20.97
C ALA A 315 8.91 -26.21 20.55
N PRO A 316 8.12 -27.23 20.19
CA PRO A 316 6.72 -27.07 19.75
C PRO A 316 5.87 -26.23 20.71
N ALA A 317 6.10 -26.37 22.01
CA ALA A 317 5.39 -25.61 23.05
C ALA A 317 5.75 -24.10 23.05
N GLN A 318 6.84 -23.71 22.41
CA GLN A 318 7.35 -22.33 22.35
C GLN A 318 6.94 -21.60 21.06
N GLU A 319 6.30 -22.26 20.10
CA GLU A 319 5.99 -21.70 18.80
C GLU A 319 5.25 -20.35 18.89
N GLY A 320 4.18 -20.28 19.66
CA GLY A 320 3.42 -19.04 19.85
C GLY A 320 4.26 -17.91 20.43
N ALA A 321 5.13 -18.20 21.40
CA ALA A 321 6.04 -17.20 21.98
C ALA A 321 7.10 -16.74 20.97
N ALA A 322 7.64 -17.67 20.17
CA ALA A 322 8.60 -17.37 19.12
C ALA A 322 7.99 -16.49 18.01
N VAL A 323 6.74 -16.77 17.59
CA VAL A 323 6.00 -15.97 16.63
C VAL A 323 5.81 -14.53 17.13
N VAL A 324 5.38 -14.35 18.38
CA VAL A 324 5.21 -13.02 18.97
C VAL A 324 6.55 -12.28 19.05
N ALA A 325 7.60 -12.93 19.52
CA ALA A 325 8.93 -12.33 19.64
C ALA A 325 9.51 -11.94 18.27
N LEU A 326 9.38 -12.82 17.27
CA LEU A 326 9.81 -12.54 15.90
C LEU A 326 9.04 -11.37 15.28
N THR A 327 7.71 -11.36 15.43
CA THR A 327 6.87 -10.25 14.93
C THR A 327 7.29 -8.93 15.57
N THR A 328 7.54 -8.93 16.87
CA THR A 328 8.03 -7.76 17.60
C THR A 328 9.39 -7.29 17.08
N LEU A 329 10.33 -8.23 16.87
CA LEU A 329 11.65 -7.93 16.30
C LEU A 329 11.54 -7.31 14.90
N VAL A 330 10.81 -7.95 14.00
CA VAL A 330 10.64 -7.45 12.61
C VAL A 330 9.99 -6.06 12.62
N THR A 331 8.96 -5.84 13.44
CA THR A 331 8.31 -4.54 13.58
C THR A 331 9.29 -3.47 14.10
N ALA A 332 10.10 -3.80 15.12
CA ALA A 332 11.09 -2.87 15.64
C ALA A 332 12.18 -2.52 14.63
N LEU A 333 12.66 -3.52 13.87
CA LEU A 333 13.64 -3.31 12.80
C LEU A 333 13.07 -2.45 11.67
N ALA A 334 11.83 -2.73 11.25
CA ALA A 334 11.11 -1.95 10.26
C ALA A 334 10.95 -0.47 10.69
N MET A 335 10.49 -0.25 11.93
CA MET A 335 10.38 1.10 12.51
C MET A 335 11.72 1.83 12.54
N ASN A 336 12.80 1.15 12.97
CA ASN A 336 14.12 1.76 12.96
C ASN A 336 14.59 2.10 11.55
N HIS A 337 14.29 1.24 10.57
CA HIS A 337 14.62 1.53 9.18
C HIS A 337 13.84 2.72 8.65
N VAL A 338 12.52 2.78 8.85
CA VAL A 338 11.68 3.92 8.43
C VAL A 338 12.19 5.23 9.04
N HIS A 339 12.58 5.21 10.33
CA HIS A 339 12.98 6.43 11.03
C HIS A 339 14.44 6.82 10.85
N ARG A 340 15.35 5.88 10.62
CA ARG A 340 16.79 6.09 10.65
C ARG A 340 17.54 5.57 9.42
N GLY A 341 16.85 4.86 8.54
CA GLY A 341 17.43 4.20 7.37
C GLY A 341 18.30 2.98 7.70
N THR A 342 18.18 2.41 8.92
CA THR A 342 19.00 1.27 9.37
C THR A 342 18.20 0.27 10.17
N TYR A 343 18.52 -1.04 9.99
CA TYR A 343 17.91 -2.13 10.76
C TYR A 343 18.70 -2.39 12.06
N LEU A 344 18.45 -1.59 13.07
CA LEU A 344 19.05 -1.81 14.39
C LEU A 344 18.05 -2.56 15.30
N PRO A 345 18.46 -3.67 15.95
CA PRO A 345 17.62 -4.36 16.91
C PRO A 345 17.44 -3.56 18.21
#